data_da691dbcceb2a5596fef61aa1edbf799
#
_entry.id   da691dbcceb2a5596fef61aa1edbf799
#
_cell.length_a   1.000
_cell.length_b   1.000
_cell.length_c   1.000
_cell.angle_alpha   90.00
_cell.angle_beta   90.00
_cell.angle_gamma   90.00
#
_symmetry.space_group_name_H-M   'P 1'
#
loop_
_entity.id
_entity.type
_entity.pdbx_description
1 polymer ?
#
loop_
_entity_poly.entity_id
_entity_poly.type
_entity_poly.pdbx_seq_one_letter_code
_entity_poly.pdbx_strand_id
1 'polypeptide(L)'
;MDKSEKISWFEQFKIACLKPSQYKRLLNLAKGKVILFLVAITLITTILGYGMDVAGFTVSVGGWKNFILNRLPAFELKDGTLSVDQEMDFEIGGVHFVADTSKDKVSTEDLSNKYQMELVFAKNEMVVKNTAVGNMMNTFSFKIGRAHV
;
A
#
# COMPACT_ATOMS: atom_id res chain seq x y z
N MET A 1 40.80 26.72 11.07
CA MET A 1 39.36 26.81 11.39
C MET A 1 38.59 26.87 10.08
N ASP A 2 38.08 25.75 9.70
CA ASP A 2 37.35 25.61 8.43
C ASP A 2 35.99 26.32 8.55
N LYS A 3 35.78 27.42 7.81
CA LYS A 3 34.49 28.12 7.80
C LYS A 3 33.50 27.23 7.07
N SER A 4 32.71 26.47 7.85
CA SER A 4 31.59 25.73 7.26
C SER A 4 30.71 26.70 6.47
N GLU A 5 30.63 26.53 5.17
CA GLU A 5 29.84 27.35 4.27
C GLU A 5 28.36 27.28 4.71
N LYS A 6 27.73 28.43 4.93
CA LYS A 6 26.31 28.50 5.30
C LYS A 6 25.48 28.42 4.02
N ILE A 7 25.22 27.21 3.54
CA ILE A 7 24.32 26.97 2.40
C ILE A 7 22.90 26.83 2.94
N SER A 8 21.97 27.59 2.37
CA SER A 8 20.54 27.49 2.74
C SER A 8 19.95 26.14 2.33
N TRP A 9 18.88 25.71 2.95
CA TRP A 9 18.22 24.44 2.64
C TRP A 9 17.75 24.36 1.18
N PHE A 10 17.18 25.45 0.67
CA PHE A 10 16.76 25.54 -0.73
C PHE A 10 17.92 25.51 -1.71
N GLU A 11 19.05 26.09 -1.36
CA GLU A 11 20.25 26.03 -2.18
C GLU A 11 20.87 24.62 -2.18
N GLN A 12 20.84 23.91 -1.07
CA GLN A 12 21.24 22.50 -1.01
C GLN A 12 20.39 21.66 -1.97
N PHE A 13 19.06 21.86 -1.96
CA PHE A 13 18.16 21.19 -2.89
C PHE A 13 18.49 21.50 -4.35
N LYS A 14 18.70 22.79 -4.66
CA LYS A 14 19.07 23.21 -6.02
C LYS A 14 20.40 22.62 -6.49
N ILE A 15 21.39 22.54 -5.61
CA ILE A 15 22.68 21.90 -5.92
C ILE A 15 22.48 20.40 -6.11
N ALA A 16 21.75 19.73 -5.22
CA ALA A 16 21.53 18.28 -5.27
C ALA A 16 20.79 17.84 -6.54
N CYS A 17 19.78 18.58 -6.97
CA CYS A 17 18.92 18.20 -8.09
C CYS A 17 19.35 18.77 -9.44
N LEU A 18 19.95 19.98 -9.48
CA LEU A 18 20.12 20.74 -10.72
C LEU A 18 21.58 21.10 -11.03
N LYS A 19 22.50 20.99 -10.08
CA LYS A 19 23.88 21.46 -10.25
C LYS A 19 24.93 20.44 -9.78
N PRO A 20 25.08 19.29 -10.46
CA PRO A 20 26.01 18.24 -10.06
C PRO A 20 27.47 18.72 -9.99
N SER A 21 27.85 19.73 -10.80
CA SER A 21 29.21 20.32 -10.76
C SER A 21 29.53 20.99 -9.41
N GLN A 22 28.54 21.33 -8.61
CA GLN A 22 28.70 21.99 -7.31
C GLN A 22 28.61 21.02 -6.11
N TYR A 23 28.53 19.72 -6.32
CA TYR A 23 28.44 18.74 -5.24
C TYR A 23 29.57 18.84 -4.22
N LYS A 24 30.76 19.26 -4.63
CA LYS A 24 31.89 19.49 -3.71
C LYS A 24 31.57 20.46 -2.58
N ARG A 25 30.66 21.43 -2.80
CA ARG A 25 30.20 22.36 -1.76
C ARG A 25 29.36 21.67 -0.68
N LEU A 26 28.60 20.63 -1.04
CA LEU A 26 27.81 19.85 -0.09
C LEU A 26 28.68 18.99 0.83
N LEU A 27 29.85 18.56 0.37
CA LEU A 27 30.80 17.76 1.15
C LEU A 27 31.39 18.53 2.34
N ASN A 28 31.43 19.87 2.24
CA ASN A 28 31.94 20.74 3.32
C ASN A 28 30.88 21.13 4.35
N LEU A 29 29.65 20.62 4.21
CA LEU A 29 28.60 20.83 5.19
C LEU A 29 28.82 19.97 6.43
N ALA A 30 28.38 20.47 7.59
CA ALA A 30 28.35 19.67 8.80
C ALA A 30 27.48 18.41 8.59
N LYS A 31 27.99 17.24 8.97
CA LYS A 31 27.35 15.93 8.78
C LYS A 31 25.87 15.92 9.22
N GLY A 32 25.57 16.57 10.35
CA GLY A 32 24.18 16.67 10.85
C GLY A 32 23.23 17.41 9.88
N LYS A 33 23.72 18.45 9.17
CA LYS A 33 22.90 19.17 8.18
C LYS A 33 22.62 18.32 6.93
N VAL A 34 23.59 17.53 6.51
CA VAL A 34 23.42 16.61 5.37
C VAL A 34 22.41 15.52 5.71
N ILE A 35 22.52 14.93 6.90
CA ILE A 35 21.56 13.91 7.37
C ILE A 35 20.14 14.51 7.46
N LEU A 36 20.00 15.69 8.08
CA LEU A 36 18.70 16.36 8.18
C LEU A 36 18.09 16.65 6.80
N PHE A 37 18.92 17.09 5.85
CA PHE A 37 18.48 17.32 4.47
C PHE A 37 18.00 16.04 3.79
N LEU A 38 18.73 14.92 3.92
CA LEU A 38 18.34 13.62 3.36
C LEU A 38 17.03 13.13 3.97
N VAL A 39 16.88 13.20 5.29
CA VAL A 39 15.64 12.82 5.98
C VAL A 39 14.47 13.67 5.49
N ALA A 40 14.65 14.99 5.40
CA ALA A 40 13.59 15.88 4.95
C ALA A 40 13.17 15.60 3.49
N ILE A 41 14.12 15.40 2.58
CA ILE A 41 13.82 15.09 1.17
C ILE A 41 13.11 13.75 1.04
N THR A 42 13.56 12.73 1.79
CA THR A 42 12.91 11.42 1.82
C THR A 42 11.47 11.53 2.31
N LEU A 43 11.23 12.28 3.39
CA LEU A 43 9.88 12.51 3.90
C LEU A 43 8.99 13.23 2.87
N ILE A 44 9.50 14.29 2.24
CA ILE A 44 8.75 15.04 1.23
C ILE A 44 8.40 14.14 0.04
N THR A 45 9.36 13.39 -0.49
CA THR A 45 9.11 12.50 -1.64
C THR A 45 8.16 11.36 -1.29
N THR A 46 8.25 10.83 -0.07
CA THR A 46 7.32 9.81 0.44
C THR A 46 5.91 10.38 0.57
N ILE A 47 5.75 11.55 1.19
CA ILE A 47 4.44 12.19 1.36
C ILE A 47 3.83 12.55 0.00
N LEU A 48 4.61 13.08 -0.93
CA LEU A 48 4.12 13.42 -2.27
C LEU A 48 3.75 12.17 -3.08
N GLY A 49 4.56 11.12 -3.06
CA GLY A 49 4.28 9.88 -3.78
C GLY A 49 3.06 9.17 -3.22
N TYR A 50 3.14 8.70 -1.99
CA TYR A 50 2.05 7.93 -1.38
C TYR A 50 0.83 8.79 -1.03
N GLY A 51 1.01 10.07 -0.69
CA GLY A 51 -0.08 10.97 -0.38
C GLY A 51 -1.00 11.22 -1.56
N MET A 52 -0.45 11.30 -2.78
CA MET A 52 -1.25 11.44 -4.00
C MET A 52 -2.06 10.17 -4.29
N ASP A 53 -1.48 8.99 -4.10
CA ASP A 53 -2.17 7.72 -4.28
C ASP A 53 -3.31 7.55 -3.28
N VAL A 54 -3.06 7.86 -2.00
CA VAL A 54 -4.09 7.82 -0.94
C VAL A 54 -5.20 8.85 -1.19
N ALA A 55 -4.85 10.05 -1.63
CA ALA A 55 -5.82 11.08 -1.98
C ALA A 55 -6.67 10.67 -3.19
N GLY A 56 -6.02 10.15 -4.25
CA GLY A 56 -6.69 9.62 -5.43
C GLY A 56 -7.65 8.49 -5.08
N PHE A 57 -7.21 7.52 -4.27
CA PHE A 57 -8.04 6.45 -3.75
C PHE A 57 -9.23 7.01 -2.95
N THR A 58 -8.99 7.92 -2.01
CA THR A 58 -10.05 8.51 -1.18
C THR A 58 -11.13 9.21 -2.01
N VAL A 59 -10.72 9.93 -3.06
CA VAL A 59 -11.65 10.57 -3.99
C VAL A 59 -12.42 9.54 -4.81
N SER A 60 -11.76 8.50 -5.30
CA SER A 60 -12.39 7.46 -6.15
C SER A 60 -13.47 6.67 -5.41
N VAL A 61 -13.30 6.46 -4.11
CA VAL A 61 -14.29 5.75 -3.27
C VAL A 61 -15.36 6.68 -2.67
N GLY A 62 -15.28 7.99 -2.92
CA GLY A 62 -16.20 8.98 -2.36
C GLY A 62 -15.99 9.26 -0.87
N GLY A 63 -14.75 9.05 -0.37
CA GLY A 63 -14.35 9.21 1.02
C GLY A 63 -14.40 7.91 1.82
N TRP A 64 -13.48 7.75 2.75
CA TRP A 64 -13.37 6.56 3.60
C TRP A 64 -14.64 6.20 4.37
N LYS A 65 -15.31 7.22 4.91
CA LYS A 65 -16.58 7.01 5.65
C LYS A 65 -17.64 6.42 4.73
N ASN A 66 -17.80 6.97 3.53
CA ASN A 66 -18.78 6.47 2.56
C ASN A 66 -18.44 5.06 2.08
N PHE A 67 -17.16 4.79 1.85
CA PHE A 67 -16.68 3.45 1.48
C PHE A 67 -17.02 2.42 2.54
N ILE A 68 -16.66 2.67 3.81
CA ILE A 68 -16.88 1.73 4.91
C ILE A 68 -18.37 1.50 5.19
N LEU A 69 -19.18 2.57 5.17
CA LEU A 69 -20.58 2.47 5.55
C LEU A 69 -21.51 1.98 4.43
N ASN A 70 -21.16 2.27 3.18
CA ASN A 70 -22.09 2.07 2.05
C ASN A 70 -21.59 1.08 0.99
N ARG A 71 -20.31 0.73 1.00
CA ARG A 71 -19.74 -0.19 -0.01
C ARG A 71 -19.25 -1.51 0.58
N LEU A 72 -18.85 -1.51 1.86
CA LEU A 72 -18.53 -2.76 2.53
C LEU A 72 -19.79 -3.32 3.17
N PRO A 73 -20.21 -4.57 2.85
CA PRO A 73 -21.27 -5.24 3.57
C PRO A 73 -20.84 -5.50 5.02
N ALA A 74 -21.81 -5.74 5.89
CA ALA A 74 -21.49 -6.22 7.21
C ALA A 74 -20.79 -7.58 7.11
N PHE A 75 -19.71 -7.73 7.84
CA PHE A 75 -18.96 -8.98 7.91
C PHE A 75 -18.67 -9.36 9.35
N GLU A 76 -18.65 -10.64 9.60
CA GLU A 76 -18.29 -11.23 10.89
C GLU A 76 -17.21 -12.31 10.66
N LEU A 77 -16.14 -12.26 11.44
CA LEU A 77 -15.14 -13.32 11.47
C LEU A 77 -15.18 -13.97 12.86
N LYS A 78 -15.74 -15.17 12.94
CA LYS A 78 -15.88 -15.92 14.19
C LYS A 78 -15.36 -17.34 14.04
N ASP A 79 -14.56 -17.79 14.99
CA ASP A 79 -14.01 -19.15 15.04
C ASP A 79 -13.31 -19.58 13.74
N GLY A 80 -12.66 -18.63 13.05
CA GLY A 80 -11.99 -18.87 11.78
C GLY A 80 -12.93 -19.04 10.58
N THR A 81 -14.14 -18.55 10.71
CA THR A 81 -15.18 -18.56 9.66
C THR A 81 -15.60 -17.13 9.36
N LEU A 82 -15.45 -16.72 8.12
CA LEU A 82 -15.94 -15.43 7.62
C LEU A 82 -17.39 -15.57 7.17
N SER A 83 -18.22 -14.62 7.55
CA SER A 83 -19.58 -14.45 7.06
C SER A 83 -19.74 -13.03 6.54
N VAL A 84 -20.32 -12.86 5.37
CA VAL A 84 -20.72 -11.57 4.80
C VAL A 84 -22.22 -11.60 4.50
N ASP A 85 -22.91 -10.51 4.78
CA ASP A 85 -24.36 -10.41 4.57
C ASP A 85 -24.73 -10.39 3.09
N GLN A 86 -23.83 -9.92 2.23
CA GLN A 86 -24.03 -9.82 0.79
C GLN A 86 -22.73 -10.15 0.06
N GLU A 87 -22.83 -10.82 -1.07
CA GLU A 87 -21.69 -11.02 -1.96
C GLU A 87 -21.08 -9.67 -2.37
N MET A 88 -19.75 -9.61 -2.38
CA MET A 88 -19.01 -8.45 -2.85
C MET A 88 -18.34 -8.77 -4.16
N ASP A 89 -18.46 -7.87 -5.12
CA ASP A 89 -17.71 -7.88 -6.36
C ASP A 89 -17.49 -6.42 -6.79
N PHE A 90 -16.29 -5.90 -6.55
CA PHE A 90 -15.97 -4.53 -6.94
C PHE A 90 -14.47 -4.34 -7.18
N GLU A 91 -14.13 -3.33 -7.96
CA GLU A 91 -12.74 -2.94 -8.24
C GLU A 91 -12.42 -1.59 -7.62
N ILE A 92 -11.25 -1.49 -6.96
CA ILE A 92 -10.72 -0.25 -6.41
C ILE A 92 -9.22 -0.17 -6.65
N GLY A 93 -8.77 0.91 -7.31
CA GLY A 93 -7.34 1.16 -7.50
C GLY A 93 -6.60 0.06 -8.26
N GLY A 94 -7.28 -0.66 -9.16
CA GLY A 94 -6.72 -1.78 -9.91
C GLY A 94 -6.67 -3.10 -9.14
N VAL A 95 -7.25 -3.14 -7.93
CA VAL A 95 -7.42 -4.35 -7.14
C VAL A 95 -8.88 -4.77 -7.21
N HIS A 96 -9.13 -6.01 -7.60
CA HIS A 96 -10.44 -6.62 -7.64
C HIS A 96 -10.72 -7.36 -6.33
N PHE A 97 -11.84 -7.05 -5.70
CA PHE A 97 -12.28 -7.64 -4.44
C PHE A 97 -13.53 -8.46 -4.67
N VAL A 98 -13.47 -9.73 -4.31
CA VAL A 98 -14.62 -10.65 -4.34
C VAL A 98 -14.79 -11.28 -2.96
N ALA A 99 -16.00 -11.33 -2.45
CA ALA A 99 -16.29 -12.13 -1.27
C ALA A 99 -17.59 -12.92 -1.48
N ASP A 100 -17.43 -14.25 -1.47
CA ASP A 100 -18.52 -15.23 -1.56
C ASP A 100 -18.35 -16.24 -0.42
N THR A 101 -19.01 -16.00 0.69
CA THR A 101 -18.97 -16.87 1.87
C THR A 101 -19.97 -18.04 1.80
N SER A 102 -20.70 -18.20 0.69
CA SER A 102 -21.44 -19.44 0.41
C SER A 102 -20.51 -20.61 0.11
N LYS A 103 -19.28 -20.30 -0.35
CA LYS A 103 -18.24 -21.28 -0.64
C LYS A 103 -17.28 -21.43 0.53
N ASP A 104 -16.90 -22.65 0.86
CA ASP A 104 -15.93 -22.94 1.93
C ASP A 104 -14.50 -22.53 1.54
N LYS A 105 -14.16 -22.64 0.26
CA LYS A 105 -12.82 -22.36 -0.31
C LYS A 105 -12.93 -21.67 -1.65
N VAL A 106 -11.86 -20.97 -1.99
CA VAL A 106 -11.70 -20.34 -3.32
C VAL A 106 -11.24 -21.40 -4.33
N SER A 107 -11.95 -21.53 -5.44
CA SER A 107 -11.54 -22.36 -6.57
C SER A 107 -10.77 -21.53 -7.60
N THR A 108 -10.05 -22.18 -8.51
CA THR A 108 -9.38 -21.50 -9.63
C THR A 108 -10.36 -20.80 -10.58
N GLU A 109 -11.61 -21.27 -10.62
CA GLU A 109 -12.68 -20.68 -11.44
C GLU A 109 -13.20 -19.36 -10.87
N ASP A 110 -13.03 -19.14 -9.56
CA ASP A 110 -13.40 -17.89 -8.88
C ASP A 110 -12.39 -16.76 -9.18
N LEU A 111 -11.24 -17.08 -9.76
CA LEU A 111 -10.19 -16.13 -10.06
C LEU A 111 -10.28 -15.67 -11.51
N SER A 112 -10.44 -14.38 -11.72
CA SER A 112 -10.47 -13.78 -13.04
C SER A 112 -9.06 -13.62 -13.63
N ASN A 113 -8.91 -13.78 -14.94
CA ASN A 113 -7.66 -13.44 -15.64
C ASN A 113 -7.64 -11.97 -16.11
N LYS A 114 -8.68 -11.22 -15.80
CA LYS A 114 -8.84 -9.83 -16.24
C LYS A 114 -8.02 -8.87 -15.36
N TYR A 115 -7.87 -9.17 -14.08
CA TYR A 115 -7.27 -8.27 -13.11
C TYR A 115 -5.85 -8.69 -12.75
N GLN A 116 -4.98 -7.68 -12.56
CA GLN A 116 -3.59 -7.92 -12.16
C GLN A 116 -3.48 -8.29 -10.68
N MET A 117 -4.37 -7.77 -9.86
CA MET A 117 -4.43 -8.08 -8.44
C MET A 117 -5.87 -8.38 -8.04
N GLU A 118 -6.07 -9.53 -7.39
CA GLU A 118 -7.36 -9.97 -6.88
C GLU A 118 -7.24 -10.44 -5.44
N LEU A 119 -8.24 -10.05 -4.65
CA LEU A 119 -8.46 -10.58 -3.31
C LEU A 119 -9.82 -11.27 -3.29
N VAL A 120 -9.80 -12.58 -3.17
CA VAL A 120 -11.02 -13.41 -3.15
C VAL A 120 -11.17 -14.02 -1.78
N PHE A 121 -12.30 -13.76 -1.14
CA PHE A 121 -12.64 -14.22 0.20
C PHE A 121 -13.72 -15.28 0.08
N ALA A 122 -13.45 -16.47 0.62
CA ALA A 122 -14.41 -17.52 0.89
C ALA A 122 -14.66 -17.63 2.40
N LYS A 123 -15.49 -18.54 2.82
CA LYS A 123 -15.86 -18.73 4.22
C LYS A 123 -14.67 -19.05 5.14
N ASN A 124 -13.71 -19.86 4.71
CA ASN A 124 -12.62 -20.35 5.55
C ASN A 124 -11.23 -19.84 5.14
N GLU A 125 -11.12 -19.15 4.03
CA GLU A 125 -9.85 -18.69 3.49
C GLU A 125 -9.98 -17.45 2.61
N MET A 126 -8.86 -16.78 2.41
CA MET A 126 -8.67 -15.70 1.44
C MET A 126 -7.55 -16.08 0.48
N VAL A 127 -7.76 -15.81 -0.80
CA VAL A 127 -6.73 -15.94 -1.83
C VAL A 127 -6.33 -14.56 -2.33
N VAL A 128 -5.04 -14.30 -2.36
CA VAL A 128 -4.44 -13.11 -2.98
C VAL A 128 -3.73 -13.57 -4.24
N LYS A 129 -4.20 -13.09 -5.39
CA LYS A 129 -3.59 -13.31 -6.68
C LYS A 129 -2.93 -12.03 -7.15
N ASN A 130 -1.68 -12.11 -7.60
CA ASN A 130 -0.96 -10.99 -8.20
C ASN A 130 -0.21 -11.47 -9.44
N THR A 131 -0.63 -11.01 -10.61
CA THR A 131 -0.03 -11.35 -11.90
C THR A 131 1.07 -10.37 -12.31
N ALA A 132 1.15 -9.18 -11.70
CA ALA A 132 2.18 -8.20 -12.00
C ALA A 132 3.57 -8.66 -11.53
N VAL A 133 3.64 -9.55 -10.53
CA VAL A 133 4.89 -10.08 -9.94
C VAL A 133 4.97 -11.58 -10.16
N GLY A 134 4.77 -12.06 -11.41
CA GLY A 134 5.06 -13.46 -11.77
C GLY A 134 3.99 -14.48 -11.37
N ASN A 135 2.70 -14.17 -11.51
CA ASN A 135 1.57 -15.07 -11.18
C ASN A 135 1.62 -15.65 -9.76
N MET A 136 1.93 -14.80 -8.80
CA MET A 136 1.92 -15.20 -7.40
C MET A 136 0.48 -15.40 -6.92
N MET A 137 0.22 -16.55 -6.31
CA MET A 137 -1.04 -16.85 -5.64
C MET A 137 -0.73 -17.34 -4.23
N ASN A 138 -1.29 -16.67 -3.24
CA ASN A 138 -1.14 -17.01 -1.83
C ASN A 138 -2.51 -17.24 -1.20
N THR A 139 -2.65 -18.36 -0.50
CA THR A 139 -3.87 -18.71 0.22
C THR A 139 -3.64 -18.53 1.73
N PHE A 140 -4.54 -17.81 2.38
CA PHE A 140 -4.52 -17.56 3.82
C PHE A 140 -5.76 -18.19 4.44
N SER A 141 -5.58 -19.21 5.27
CA SER A 141 -6.68 -19.80 6.04
C SER A 141 -7.04 -18.94 7.25
N PHE A 142 -8.33 -18.72 7.50
CA PHE A 142 -8.80 -18.01 8.69
C PHE A 142 -8.75 -18.90 9.96
N LYS A 143 -8.67 -20.21 9.81
CA LYS A 143 -8.44 -21.10 10.94
C LYS A 143 -7.01 -20.99 11.41
N ILE A 144 -6.79 -20.27 12.50
CA ILE A 144 -5.53 -20.29 13.23
C ILE A 144 -5.37 -21.71 13.77
N GLY A 145 -4.40 -22.46 13.24
CA GLY A 145 -4.10 -23.80 13.76
C GLY A 145 -3.87 -23.70 15.26
N ARG A 146 -4.63 -24.44 16.05
CA ARG A 146 -4.30 -24.63 17.47
C ARG A 146 -2.95 -25.34 17.47
N ALA A 147 -1.92 -24.66 17.96
CA ALA A 147 -0.67 -25.33 18.29
C ALA A 147 -1.05 -26.42 19.29
N HIS A 148 -0.88 -27.68 18.90
CA HIS A 148 -0.96 -28.77 19.86
C HIS A 148 0.22 -28.58 20.80
N VAL A 149 -0.08 -28.15 22.03
CA VAL A 149 0.83 -28.24 23.18
C VAL A 149 0.84 -29.67 23.67
#